data_e22e0ff46101a9ef8db9c0e4b759e03e
#
_entry.id   e22e0ff46101a9ef8db9c0e4b759e03e
#
_cell.length_a   1.000
_cell.length_b   1.000
_cell.length_c   1.000
_cell.angle_alpha   90.00
_cell.angle_beta   90.00
_cell.angle_gamma   90.00
#
_symmetry.space_group_name_H-M   'P 1'
#
loop_
_entity.id
_entity.type
_entity.pdbx_description
1 polymer ?
#
loop_
_entity_poly.entity_id
_entity_poly.type
_entity_poly.pdbx_seq_one_letter_code
_entity_poly.pdbx_strand_id
1 'polypeptide(L)'
;MLQNEANLNINPDGGLVYDDPASFGKGTNWFDEIFRVASVRDYQVAVSGGTEKVRYNLSAGYFQQDGIIKENSYDRFTLRANNSYKINKHLTIGHNLSASFSHTKNENKGVVKSAYKLSPIITPYDENGNFSDPQVASTANPLATLHYMNSDNWKDRIVGSAFLNWEVIKGLNFKTSLGIDYINGRSRNFTPKYYI
;
A
#
# COMPACT_ATOMS: atom_id res chain seq x y z
N MET A 1 12.25 -29.26 -7.81
CA MET A 1 10.81 -29.25 -7.47
C MET A 1 10.10 -30.49 -7.97
N LEU A 2 10.11 -30.80 -9.25
CA LEU A 2 9.50 -32.03 -9.83
C LEU A 2 9.99 -33.36 -9.19
N GLN A 3 11.23 -33.42 -8.74
CA GLN A 3 11.78 -34.63 -8.11
C GLN A 3 11.20 -34.88 -6.72
N ASN A 4 10.84 -33.84 -6.00
CA ASN A 4 10.16 -33.98 -4.71
C ASN A 4 8.69 -34.38 -4.89
N GLU A 5 8.03 -33.88 -5.92
CA GLU A 5 6.65 -34.26 -6.25
C GLU A 5 6.59 -35.69 -6.80
N ALA A 6 7.55 -36.10 -7.60
CA ALA A 6 7.66 -37.50 -8.02
C ALA A 6 7.85 -38.45 -6.84
N ASN A 7 8.61 -38.03 -5.82
CA ASN A 7 8.79 -38.80 -4.58
C ASN A 7 7.52 -38.86 -3.69
N LEU A 8 6.63 -37.87 -3.81
CA LEU A 8 5.34 -37.81 -3.11
C LEU A 8 4.20 -38.42 -3.96
N ASN A 9 4.50 -38.84 -5.18
CA ASN A 9 3.52 -39.41 -6.12
C ASN A 9 3.20 -40.88 -5.82
N ILE A 10 3.09 -41.22 -4.53
CA ILE A 10 2.78 -42.58 -4.10
C ILE A 10 1.52 -42.55 -3.22
N ASN A 11 0.49 -43.24 -3.64
CA ASN A 11 -0.70 -43.49 -2.83
C ASN A 11 -0.38 -44.38 -1.63
N PRO A 12 -1.15 -44.31 -0.53
CA PRO A 12 -1.03 -45.21 0.60
C PRO A 12 -1.08 -46.70 0.18
N ASP A 13 -1.75 -47.02 -0.91
CA ASP A 13 -1.87 -48.36 -1.47
C ASP A 13 -0.70 -48.76 -2.40
N GLY A 14 0.33 -47.94 -2.53
CA GLY A 14 1.54 -48.22 -3.30
C GLY A 14 1.43 -47.92 -4.82
N GLY A 15 0.33 -47.35 -5.28
CA GLY A 15 0.15 -46.89 -6.67
C GLY A 15 0.70 -45.47 -6.88
N LEU A 16 0.99 -45.11 -8.13
CA LEU A 16 1.34 -43.73 -8.50
C LEU A 16 0.08 -42.86 -8.51
N VAL A 17 0.22 -41.62 -8.04
CA VAL A 17 -0.85 -40.59 -8.15
C VAL A 17 -0.94 -40.10 -9.59
N TYR A 18 0.23 -39.96 -10.26
CA TYR A 18 0.34 -39.54 -11.65
C TYR A 18 1.18 -40.55 -12.42
N ASP A 19 0.64 -41.05 -13.53
CA ASP A 19 1.30 -42.07 -14.38
C ASP A 19 2.60 -41.53 -15.01
N ASP A 20 2.59 -40.26 -15.41
CA ASP A 20 3.75 -39.59 -16.01
C ASP A 20 3.97 -38.18 -15.40
N PRO A 21 4.71 -38.07 -14.28
CA PRO A 21 5.00 -36.79 -13.67
C PRO A 21 5.86 -35.86 -14.59
N ALA A 22 6.59 -36.42 -15.56
CA ALA A 22 7.41 -35.62 -16.45
C ALA A 22 6.58 -34.82 -17.47
N SER A 23 5.35 -35.26 -17.75
CA SER A 23 4.42 -34.57 -18.64
C SER A 23 4.02 -33.16 -18.14
N PHE A 24 4.13 -32.89 -16.85
CA PHE A 24 3.84 -31.57 -16.25
C PHE A 24 4.93 -30.53 -16.48
N GLY A 25 6.09 -30.92 -17.06
CA GLY A 25 7.18 -30.00 -17.36
C GLY A 25 7.80 -29.35 -16.12
N LYS A 26 8.10 -28.04 -16.20
CA LYS A 26 8.67 -27.28 -15.08
C LYS A 26 7.66 -26.94 -13.98
N GLY A 27 6.39 -27.03 -14.30
CA GLY A 27 5.31 -26.58 -13.44
C GLY A 27 5.23 -25.05 -13.32
N THR A 28 4.24 -24.59 -12.56
CA THR A 28 3.97 -23.17 -12.31
C THR A 28 4.73 -22.70 -11.08
N ASN A 29 5.52 -21.66 -11.22
CA ASN A 29 6.04 -20.91 -10.07
C ASN A 29 5.01 -19.84 -9.68
N TRP A 30 4.11 -20.16 -8.78
CA TRP A 30 3.04 -19.26 -8.36
C TRP A 30 3.53 -17.94 -7.79
N PHE A 31 4.76 -17.88 -7.25
CA PHE A 31 5.34 -16.62 -6.77
C PHE A 31 5.72 -15.69 -7.92
N ASP A 32 6.26 -16.22 -9.03
CA ASP A 32 6.56 -15.42 -10.21
C ASP A 32 5.27 -14.87 -10.86
N GLU A 33 4.17 -15.64 -10.74
CA GLU A 33 2.87 -15.22 -11.25
C GLU A 33 2.27 -14.04 -10.49
N ILE A 34 2.48 -13.97 -9.17
CA ILE A 34 1.88 -12.93 -8.33
C ILE A 34 2.81 -11.75 -8.04
N PHE A 35 4.13 -11.95 -8.10
CA PHE A 35 5.10 -10.90 -7.84
C PHE A 35 5.55 -10.18 -9.10
N ARG A 36 6.00 -8.95 -8.92
CA ARG A 36 6.63 -8.12 -9.96
C ARG A 36 7.71 -7.23 -9.35
N VAL A 37 8.61 -6.76 -10.19
CA VAL A 37 9.46 -5.61 -9.85
C VAL A 37 8.54 -4.39 -9.77
N ALA A 38 8.64 -3.66 -8.67
CA ALA A 38 7.75 -2.55 -8.37
C ALA A 38 8.50 -1.22 -8.33
N SER A 39 7.89 -0.18 -8.87
CA SER A 39 8.46 1.15 -8.91
C SER A 39 8.05 1.99 -7.70
N VAL A 40 8.96 2.86 -7.26
CA VAL A 40 8.69 3.91 -6.27
C VAL A 40 9.06 5.26 -6.87
N ARG A 41 8.18 6.24 -6.73
CA ARG A 41 8.36 7.61 -7.21
C ARG A 41 8.04 8.57 -6.07
N ASP A 42 8.94 9.52 -5.84
CA ASP A 42 8.76 10.58 -4.85
C ASP A 42 9.15 11.92 -5.47
N TYR A 43 8.20 12.82 -5.55
CA TYR A 43 8.36 14.16 -6.10
C TYR A 43 8.04 15.17 -5.01
N GLN A 44 8.96 16.10 -4.76
CA GLN A 44 8.77 17.14 -3.76
C GLN A 44 9.19 18.49 -4.31
N VAL A 45 8.38 19.49 -4.02
CA VAL A 45 8.66 20.88 -4.32
C VAL A 45 8.45 21.68 -3.05
N ALA A 46 9.39 22.58 -2.76
CA ALA A 46 9.28 23.46 -1.61
C ALA A 46 9.70 24.88 -1.99
N VAL A 47 9.03 25.86 -1.41
CA VAL A 47 9.39 27.25 -1.47
C VAL A 47 9.44 27.82 -0.05
N SER A 48 10.49 28.51 0.27
CA SER A 48 10.65 29.20 1.55
C SER A 48 11.18 30.60 1.35
N GLY A 49 10.82 31.46 2.25
CA GLY A 49 11.27 32.84 2.22
C GLY A 49 10.82 33.58 3.46
N GLY A 50 11.14 34.85 3.48
CA GLY A 50 10.72 35.67 4.59
C GLY A 50 11.32 37.07 4.57
N THR A 51 10.82 37.84 5.50
CA THR A 51 11.32 39.16 5.87
C THR A 51 11.66 39.19 7.36
N GLU A 52 12.02 40.31 7.92
CA GLU A 52 12.20 40.46 9.37
C GLU A 52 10.89 40.15 10.15
N LYS A 53 9.73 40.29 9.50
CA LYS A 53 8.41 40.12 10.14
C LYS A 53 7.72 38.82 9.79
N VAL A 54 8.02 38.23 8.64
CA VAL A 54 7.31 37.06 8.15
C VAL A 54 8.32 36.01 7.72
N ARG A 55 8.09 34.76 8.12
CA ARG A 55 8.77 33.58 7.58
C ARG A 55 7.75 32.59 7.10
N TYR A 56 7.98 32.02 5.93
CA TYR A 56 7.11 30.99 5.36
C TYR A 56 7.93 29.84 4.77
N ASN A 57 7.35 28.67 4.86
CA ASN A 57 7.82 27.48 4.18
C ASN A 57 6.59 26.71 3.71
N LEU A 58 6.45 26.57 2.39
CA LEU A 58 5.38 25.85 1.75
C LEU A 58 5.98 24.68 0.97
N SER A 59 5.39 23.52 1.08
CA SER A 59 5.84 22.37 0.28
C SER A 59 4.65 21.52 -0.18
N ALA A 60 4.83 20.92 -1.36
CA ALA A 60 3.93 19.93 -1.91
C ALA A 60 4.75 18.69 -2.29
N GLY A 61 4.19 17.51 -2.05
CA GLY A 61 4.81 16.24 -2.39
C GLY A 61 3.81 15.26 -2.95
N TYR A 62 4.25 14.46 -3.91
CA TYR A 62 3.51 13.34 -4.46
C TYR A 62 4.37 12.09 -4.38
N PHE A 63 3.88 11.09 -3.67
CA PHE A 63 4.52 9.79 -3.50
C PHE A 63 3.65 8.73 -4.15
N GLN A 64 4.25 7.88 -4.97
CA GLN A 64 3.60 6.73 -5.58
C GLN A 64 4.50 5.50 -5.42
N GLN A 65 3.90 4.40 -5.00
CA GLN A 65 4.55 3.11 -4.87
C GLN A 65 3.67 2.02 -5.47
N ASP A 66 4.18 1.35 -6.47
CA ASP A 66 3.60 0.09 -6.93
C ASP A 66 3.92 -1.02 -5.92
N GLY A 67 2.98 -1.93 -5.70
CA GLY A 67 3.22 -3.09 -4.84
C GLY A 67 4.03 -4.17 -5.57
N ILE A 68 4.87 -4.88 -4.83
CA ILE A 68 5.54 -6.09 -5.33
C ILE A 68 4.54 -7.20 -5.68
N ILE A 69 3.39 -7.24 -5.02
CA ILE A 69 2.24 -8.04 -5.45
C ILE A 69 1.53 -7.27 -6.56
N LYS A 70 1.27 -7.94 -7.69
CA LYS A 70 0.53 -7.36 -8.82
C LYS A 70 -0.80 -6.77 -8.36
N GLU A 71 -1.31 -5.74 -9.04
CA GLU A 71 -2.55 -5.01 -8.73
C GLU A 71 -2.56 -4.21 -7.41
N ASN A 72 -1.50 -4.26 -6.61
CA ASN A 72 -1.38 -3.43 -5.41
C ASN A 72 -0.69 -2.11 -5.74
N SER A 73 -1.18 -1.01 -5.18
CA SER A 73 -0.54 0.31 -5.29
C SER A 73 -0.87 1.19 -4.09
N TYR A 74 -0.01 2.15 -3.85
CA TYR A 74 -0.19 3.21 -2.86
C TYR A 74 0.23 4.54 -3.47
N ASP A 75 -0.59 5.55 -3.33
CA ASP A 75 -0.26 6.92 -3.66
C ASP A 75 -0.63 7.88 -2.52
N ARG A 76 0.12 8.97 -2.43
CA ARG A 76 -0.10 9.99 -1.41
C ARG A 76 0.30 11.37 -1.92
N PHE A 77 -0.61 12.30 -1.82
CA PHE A 77 -0.37 13.72 -1.99
C PHE A 77 -0.24 14.40 -0.63
N THR A 78 0.73 15.26 -0.44
CA THR A 78 0.99 15.96 0.82
C THR A 78 1.21 17.44 0.57
N LEU A 79 0.55 18.27 1.36
CA LEU A 79 0.76 19.71 1.42
C LEU A 79 1.24 20.09 2.82
N ARG A 80 2.20 21.00 2.91
CA ARG A 80 2.66 21.56 4.19
C ARG A 80 2.80 23.07 4.09
N ALA A 81 2.42 23.73 5.16
CA ALA A 81 2.56 25.17 5.32
C ALA A 81 3.01 25.48 6.74
N ASN A 82 4.22 26.03 6.87
CA ASN A 82 4.80 26.43 8.16
C ASN A 82 5.11 27.91 8.08
N ASN A 83 4.34 28.70 8.81
CA ASN A 83 4.46 30.15 8.75
C ASN A 83 4.60 30.74 10.15
N SER A 84 5.36 31.82 10.26
CA SER A 84 5.46 32.62 11.48
C SER A 84 5.45 34.12 11.16
N TYR A 85 4.80 34.86 12.02
CA TYR A 85 4.56 36.30 11.88
C TYR A 85 4.97 37.00 13.14
N LYS A 86 5.96 37.88 13.05
CA LYS A 86 6.39 38.76 14.12
C LYS A 86 5.51 40.01 14.10
N ILE A 87 4.49 40.03 14.95
CA ILE A 87 3.52 41.11 15.02
C ILE A 87 4.18 42.39 15.50
N ASN A 88 5.02 42.27 16.56
CA ASN A 88 5.85 43.33 17.10
C ASN A 88 7.11 42.75 17.75
N LYS A 89 7.89 43.56 18.50
CA LYS A 89 9.11 43.12 19.15
C LYS A 89 8.91 42.03 20.21
N HIS A 90 7.70 41.94 20.77
CA HIS A 90 7.37 41.06 21.88
C HIS A 90 6.42 39.92 21.50
N LEU A 91 5.77 39.97 20.32
CA LEU A 91 4.73 39.01 19.95
C LEU A 91 5.02 38.38 18.60
N THR A 92 5.13 37.07 18.63
CA THR A 92 5.20 36.22 17.44
C THR A 92 4.07 35.19 17.47
N ILE A 93 3.36 35.06 16.37
CA ILE A 93 2.36 34.01 16.15
C ILE A 93 2.80 33.14 14.96
N GLY A 94 2.29 31.94 14.90
CA GLY A 94 2.56 31.10 13.74
C GLY A 94 1.67 29.87 13.70
N HIS A 95 1.77 29.15 12.58
CA HIS A 95 1.07 27.89 12.40
C HIS A 95 1.93 26.91 11.62
N ASN A 96 1.70 25.63 11.89
CA ASN A 96 2.20 24.51 11.12
C ASN A 96 1.00 23.71 10.66
N LEU A 97 0.86 23.48 9.39
CA LEU A 97 -0.23 22.73 8.79
C LEU A 97 0.35 21.67 7.85
N SER A 98 -0.17 20.45 7.96
CA SER A 98 0.12 19.36 7.03
C SER A 98 -1.19 18.69 6.66
N ALA A 99 -1.49 18.61 5.37
CA ALA A 99 -2.60 17.85 4.84
C ALA A 99 -2.06 16.74 3.95
N SER A 100 -2.52 15.51 4.14
CA SER A 100 -2.16 14.37 3.31
C SER A 100 -3.39 13.60 2.88
N PHE A 101 -3.41 13.22 1.62
CA PHE A 101 -4.48 12.45 0.97
C PHE A 101 -3.83 11.21 0.38
N SER A 102 -4.23 10.04 0.84
CA SER A 102 -3.65 8.79 0.37
C SER A 102 -4.71 7.82 -0.12
N HIS A 103 -4.31 7.02 -1.09
CA HIS A 103 -5.10 5.95 -1.65
C HIS A 103 -4.27 4.67 -1.69
N THR A 104 -4.84 3.59 -1.20
CA THR A 104 -4.26 2.24 -1.25
C THR A 104 -5.21 1.35 -2.04
N LYS A 105 -4.70 0.75 -3.11
CA LYS A 105 -5.43 -0.22 -3.93
C LYS A 105 -4.98 -1.64 -3.60
N ASN A 106 -5.94 -2.55 -3.45
CA ASN A 106 -5.74 -3.99 -3.32
C ASN A 106 -4.74 -4.45 -2.24
N GLU A 107 -4.97 -4.08 -0.99
CA GLU A 107 -4.18 -4.63 0.13
C GLU A 107 -4.56 -6.11 0.41
N ASN A 108 -4.25 -7.02 -0.52
CA ASN A 108 -4.64 -8.42 -0.40
C ASN A 108 -3.49 -9.31 0.09
N LYS A 109 -3.47 -9.58 1.38
CA LYS A 109 -2.45 -10.45 2.02
C LYS A 109 -2.70 -11.95 1.81
N GLY A 110 -3.90 -12.36 1.42
CA GLY A 110 -4.28 -13.77 1.25
C GLY A 110 -3.67 -14.43 0.01
N VAL A 111 -3.34 -13.63 -1.02
CA VAL A 111 -2.81 -14.10 -2.30
C VAL A 111 -1.49 -14.87 -2.13
N VAL A 112 -0.58 -14.39 -1.28
CA VAL A 112 0.70 -15.07 -1.01
C VAL A 112 0.49 -16.44 -0.37
N LYS A 113 -0.48 -16.53 0.57
CA LYS A 113 -0.84 -17.82 1.19
C LYS A 113 -1.44 -18.78 0.18
N SER A 114 -2.28 -18.30 -0.73
CA SER A 114 -2.83 -19.12 -1.81
C SER A 114 -1.74 -19.61 -2.74
N ALA A 115 -0.83 -18.74 -3.18
CA ALA A 115 0.30 -19.11 -4.03
C ALA A 115 1.21 -20.16 -3.38
N TYR A 116 1.43 -20.08 -2.07
CA TYR A 116 2.22 -21.07 -1.32
C TYR A 116 1.55 -22.45 -1.27
N LYS A 117 0.21 -22.49 -1.22
CA LYS A 117 -0.55 -23.74 -1.07
C LYS A 117 -0.79 -24.48 -2.37
N LEU A 118 -0.75 -23.77 -3.50
CA LEU A 118 -1.07 -24.38 -4.78
C LEU A 118 0.05 -25.25 -5.30
N SER A 119 -0.35 -26.39 -5.85
CA SER A 119 0.59 -27.30 -6.51
C SER A 119 1.14 -26.68 -7.79
N PRO A 120 2.46 -26.83 -8.04
CA PRO A 120 3.08 -26.38 -9.29
C PRO A 120 2.52 -27.05 -10.56
N ILE A 121 1.85 -28.19 -10.44
CA ILE A 121 1.23 -28.89 -11.60
C ILE A 121 -0.01 -28.15 -12.14
N ILE A 122 -0.62 -27.29 -11.32
CA ILE A 122 -1.77 -26.49 -11.73
C ILE A 122 -1.28 -25.30 -12.54
N THR A 123 -1.83 -25.13 -13.74
CA THR A 123 -1.55 -23.96 -14.60
C THR A 123 -2.34 -22.75 -14.13
N PRO A 124 -1.87 -21.52 -14.34
CA PRO A 124 -2.59 -20.29 -14.00
C PRO A 124 -3.96 -20.17 -14.68
N TYR A 125 -4.03 -20.64 -15.93
CA TYR A 125 -5.21 -20.59 -16.79
C TYR A 125 -5.51 -21.98 -17.37
N ASP A 126 -6.80 -22.25 -17.59
CA ASP A 126 -7.28 -23.44 -18.29
C ASP A 126 -7.08 -23.31 -19.82
N GLU A 127 -7.45 -24.36 -20.55
CA GLU A 127 -7.36 -24.40 -22.02
C GLU A 127 -8.24 -23.34 -22.73
N ASN A 128 -9.25 -22.82 -22.04
CA ASN A 128 -10.16 -21.79 -22.54
C ASN A 128 -9.69 -20.36 -22.16
N GLY A 129 -8.58 -20.24 -21.43
CA GLY A 129 -8.05 -18.96 -20.96
C GLY A 129 -8.72 -18.43 -19.70
N ASN A 130 -9.56 -19.20 -19.01
CA ASN A 130 -10.10 -18.86 -17.71
C ASN A 130 -9.10 -19.20 -16.62
N PHE A 131 -9.26 -18.60 -15.44
CA PHE A 131 -8.43 -18.97 -14.28
C PHE A 131 -8.69 -20.43 -13.89
N SER A 132 -7.62 -21.22 -13.79
CA SER A 132 -7.74 -22.63 -13.43
C SER A 132 -8.32 -22.85 -12.04
N ASP A 133 -9.06 -23.96 -11.88
CA ASP A 133 -9.51 -24.43 -10.58
C ASP A 133 -8.29 -24.83 -9.73
N PRO A 134 -8.13 -24.30 -8.52
CA PRO A 134 -7.03 -24.63 -7.63
C PRO A 134 -7.03 -26.08 -7.13
N GLN A 135 -8.13 -26.82 -7.26
CA GLN A 135 -8.31 -28.22 -6.82
C GLN A 135 -7.96 -28.49 -5.34
N VAL A 136 -7.80 -27.42 -4.58
CA VAL A 136 -7.47 -27.45 -3.14
C VAL A 136 -8.61 -26.76 -2.38
N ALA A 137 -9.21 -27.48 -1.47
CA ALA A 137 -10.29 -26.95 -0.63
C ALA A 137 -9.87 -25.67 0.09
N SER A 138 -10.73 -24.68 0.08
CA SER A 138 -10.51 -23.36 0.75
C SER A 138 -9.29 -22.58 0.24
N THR A 139 -8.86 -22.83 -1.00
CA THR A 139 -7.79 -22.07 -1.63
C THR A 139 -8.30 -21.53 -2.96
N ALA A 140 -8.15 -20.23 -3.19
CA ALA A 140 -8.51 -19.60 -4.45
C ALA A 140 -7.29 -19.52 -5.38
N ASN A 141 -7.53 -19.50 -6.69
CA ASN A 141 -6.49 -19.14 -7.66
C ASN A 141 -6.01 -17.71 -7.35
N PRO A 142 -4.71 -17.50 -7.05
CA PRO A 142 -4.21 -16.19 -6.63
C PRO A 142 -4.36 -15.13 -7.72
N LEU A 143 -4.26 -15.49 -9.00
CA LEU A 143 -4.47 -14.55 -10.11
C LEU A 143 -5.94 -14.16 -10.24
N ALA A 144 -6.86 -15.09 -10.06
CA ALA A 144 -8.29 -14.79 -10.03
C ALA A 144 -8.61 -13.84 -8.87
N THR A 145 -8.01 -14.07 -7.70
CA THR A 145 -8.15 -13.19 -6.55
C THR A 145 -7.66 -11.78 -6.86
N LEU A 146 -6.48 -11.63 -7.44
CA LEU A 146 -5.93 -10.33 -7.85
C LEU A 146 -6.81 -9.62 -8.89
N HIS A 147 -7.39 -10.37 -9.83
CA HIS A 147 -8.21 -9.82 -10.89
C HIS A 147 -9.60 -9.37 -10.42
N TYR A 148 -10.25 -10.18 -9.60
CA TYR A 148 -11.65 -9.97 -9.24
C TYR A 148 -11.85 -9.17 -7.94
N MET A 149 -10.94 -9.25 -6.99
CA MET A 149 -11.08 -8.53 -5.73
C MET A 149 -10.57 -7.11 -5.86
N ASN A 150 -11.48 -6.14 -5.80
CA ASN A 150 -11.17 -4.72 -5.81
C ASN A 150 -11.38 -4.13 -4.42
N SER A 151 -10.30 -3.65 -3.83
CA SER A 151 -10.32 -2.99 -2.52
C SER A 151 -9.62 -1.64 -2.65
N ASP A 152 -10.35 -0.58 -2.34
CA ASP A 152 -9.84 0.78 -2.33
C ASP A 152 -9.97 1.35 -0.93
N ASN A 153 -8.88 1.90 -0.41
CA ASN A 153 -8.82 2.58 0.88
C ASN A 153 -8.28 3.99 0.71
N TRP A 154 -9.09 4.98 1.03
CA TRP A 154 -8.68 6.39 1.06
C TRP A 154 -8.50 6.84 2.49
N LYS A 155 -7.47 7.62 2.74
CA LYS A 155 -7.21 8.21 4.05
C LYS A 155 -6.77 9.65 3.88
N ASP A 156 -7.56 10.54 4.45
CA ASP A 156 -7.29 11.96 4.54
C ASP A 156 -6.83 12.27 5.97
N ARG A 157 -5.72 12.97 6.11
CA ARG A 157 -5.22 13.41 7.42
C ARG A 157 -4.82 14.86 7.37
N ILE A 158 -5.32 15.64 8.32
CA ILE A 158 -4.95 17.03 8.53
C ILE A 158 -4.36 17.15 9.93
N VAL A 159 -3.10 17.54 10.00
CA VAL A 159 -2.41 17.83 11.25
C VAL A 159 -2.06 19.30 11.24
N GLY A 160 -2.47 20.00 12.26
CA GLY A 160 -2.22 21.43 12.38
C GLY A 160 -1.90 21.84 13.80
N SER A 161 -1.12 22.90 13.93
CA SER A 161 -0.93 23.61 15.18
C SER A 161 -0.80 25.11 14.95
N ALA A 162 -1.37 25.89 15.83
CA ALA A 162 -1.13 27.32 15.93
C ALA A 162 -0.40 27.59 17.24
N PHE A 163 0.52 28.53 17.23
CA PHE A 163 1.27 28.92 18.41
C PHE A 163 1.34 30.44 18.56
N LEU A 164 1.47 30.84 19.81
CA LEU A 164 1.75 32.22 20.21
C LEU A 164 2.96 32.23 21.13
N ASN A 165 3.88 33.11 20.89
CA ASN A 165 5.04 33.40 21.75
C ASN A 165 5.04 34.87 22.08
N TRP A 166 4.87 35.19 23.36
CA TRP A 166 4.76 36.57 23.85
C TRP A 166 5.75 36.83 24.97
N GLU A 167 6.66 37.75 24.73
CA GLU A 167 7.50 38.32 25.77
C GLU A 167 6.69 39.35 26.56
N VAL A 168 6.14 38.92 27.69
CA VAL A 168 5.24 39.74 28.53
C VAL A 168 5.98 40.93 29.11
N ILE A 169 7.19 40.68 29.65
CA ILE A 169 8.15 41.66 30.08
C ILE A 169 9.55 41.15 29.69
N LYS A 170 10.56 41.97 29.68
CA LYS A 170 11.94 41.62 29.34
C LYS A 170 12.39 40.38 30.13
N GLY A 171 12.69 39.30 29.42
CA GLY A 171 13.16 38.05 29.99
C GLY A 171 12.06 37.09 30.44
N LEU A 172 10.76 37.48 30.39
CA LEU A 172 9.64 36.59 30.69
C LEU A 172 8.84 36.28 29.40
N ASN A 173 8.95 35.03 28.91
CA ASN A 173 8.26 34.58 27.72
C ASN A 173 7.12 33.65 28.08
N PHE A 174 5.92 33.97 27.57
CA PHE A 174 4.76 33.10 27.58
C PHE A 174 4.59 32.46 26.20
N LYS A 175 4.59 31.13 26.17
CA LYS A 175 4.37 30.36 24.96
C LYS A 175 3.16 29.44 25.12
N THR A 176 2.26 29.49 24.17
CA THR A 176 1.12 28.57 24.09
C THR A 176 0.96 28.04 22.68
N SER A 177 0.39 26.84 22.57
CA SER A 177 0.07 26.23 21.29
C SER A 177 -1.21 25.41 21.39
N LEU A 178 -1.98 25.41 20.30
CA LEU A 178 -3.15 24.58 20.10
C LEU A 178 -2.92 23.72 18.88
N GLY A 179 -3.20 22.41 18.98
CA GLY A 179 -3.01 21.45 17.90
C GLY A 179 -4.29 20.70 17.56
N ILE A 180 -4.40 20.26 16.32
CA ILE A 180 -5.46 19.39 15.82
C ILE A 180 -4.82 18.26 14.99
N ASP A 181 -5.33 17.05 15.15
CA ASP A 181 -5.05 15.89 14.29
C ASP A 181 -6.40 15.28 13.90
N TYR A 182 -6.78 15.46 12.64
CA TYR A 182 -8.01 14.95 12.07
C TYR A 182 -7.69 13.87 11.04
N ILE A 183 -8.33 12.71 11.18
CA ILE A 183 -8.19 11.59 10.26
C ILE A 183 -9.58 11.17 9.79
N ASN A 184 -9.74 11.07 8.49
CA ASN A 184 -10.92 10.49 7.85
C ASN A 184 -10.49 9.33 6.96
N GLY A 185 -11.12 8.17 7.12
CA GLY A 185 -10.87 6.97 6.33
C GLY A 185 -12.14 6.52 5.62
N ARG A 186 -12.01 6.13 4.35
CA ARG A 186 -13.08 5.55 3.55
C ARG A 186 -12.55 4.31 2.86
N SER A 187 -13.31 3.23 2.94
CA SER A 187 -12.99 1.93 2.33
C SER A 187 -14.11 1.49 1.40
N ARG A 188 -13.75 0.94 0.26
CA ARG A 188 -14.67 0.31 -0.67
C ARG A 188 -14.09 -1.05 -1.06
N ASN A 189 -14.84 -2.12 -0.78
CA ASN A 189 -14.49 -3.47 -1.18
C ASN A 189 -15.57 -3.99 -2.12
N PHE A 190 -15.15 -4.55 -3.24
CA PHE A 190 -16.05 -5.16 -4.20
C PHE A 190 -15.45 -6.46 -4.72
N THR A 191 -16.20 -7.53 -4.57
CA THR A 191 -15.87 -8.83 -5.14
C THR A 191 -17.06 -9.24 -6.01
N PRO A 192 -16.94 -9.28 -7.34
CA PRO A 192 -18.00 -9.75 -8.21
C PRO A 192 -18.25 -11.24 -7.96
N LYS A 193 -19.44 -11.68 -8.29
CA LYS A 193 -19.73 -13.12 -8.35
C LYS A 193 -18.98 -13.70 -9.55
N TYR A 194 -18.08 -14.62 -9.31
CA TYR A 194 -17.36 -15.36 -10.36
C TYR A 194 -17.36 -16.86 -10.03
N TYR A 195 -17.26 -17.65 -11.07
CA TYR A 195 -17.14 -19.11 -10.98
C TYR A 195 -15.73 -19.49 -11.43
N ILE A 196 -15.12 -20.32 -10.63
CA ILE A 196 -13.87 -20.99 -10.98
C ILE A 196 -14.16 -22.48 -11.06
#